data_0300fd63a90836c275b0111798d0ad06
#
_entry.id   0300fd63a90836c275b0111798d0ad06
#
_cell.length_a   1.000
_cell.length_b   1.000
_cell.length_c   1.000
_cell.angle_alpha   90.00
_cell.angle_beta   90.00
_cell.angle_gamma   90.00
#
_symmetry.space_group_name_H-M   'P 1'
#
loop_
_entity.id
_entity.type
_entity.pdbx_description
1 polymer ?
#
loop_
_entity_poly.entity_id
_entity_poly.type
_entity_poly.pdbx_seq_one_letter_code
_entity_poly.pdbx_strand_id
1 'polypeptide(L)'
;LENALKPGVLYSVRRSPEQRNWGGPRAILNIGMNNDTRDILAQEHGLDMANNLYCRFIRSYALKVARLDEDDLEELVEAEFTNQGCDYSRLVNALLEFYQEELGEHFPQSPIKQMSQVLQAVARMWEGTTARILRTARGAPADAGLGLIVQDMAWKAGMGECGVGSAQFTTFTSGKAGSHGRYISETHGHDAIIGRGGELYLGRDDRGLSLEEVAPDVFMQLQGLISRARNVLKDEAQLQFSVQDGQVLVLDIRPADRSGKAEVEIAVQLVVDGLRNKKEALMAVTPGSLTEMLHRHIDPKARYKVITTGIAASPGANWGKIVFTAEAAQVAAAQEENCILVRTETSPEDIRGMQSAQGVLTTRGGITSHAAVIARGLGLPCIVGASDVDIDLRRKRFELPDGRKFCEGDVVTLNG
;
A
#
# COMPACT_ATOMS: atom_id res chain seq x y z
N LEU A 1 -28.18 10.56 -12.55
CA LEU A 1 -27.37 9.37 -12.87
C LEU A 1 -27.80 8.74 -14.21
N GLU A 2 -29.09 8.61 -14.48
CA GLU A 2 -29.60 7.96 -15.71
C GLU A 2 -29.07 8.58 -17.01
N ASN A 3 -28.89 9.89 -17.06
CA ASN A 3 -28.36 10.58 -18.26
C ASN A 3 -26.83 10.68 -18.28
N ALA A 4 -26.13 10.21 -17.23
CA ALA A 4 -24.68 10.34 -17.10
C ALA A 4 -23.93 9.05 -17.46
N LEU A 5 -24.58 7.89 -17.33
CA LEU A 5 -23.95 6.60 -17.65
C LEU A 5 -24.23 6.22 -19.09
N LYS A 6 -23.15 6.04 -19.87
CA LYS A 6 -23.24 5.66 -21.30
C LYS A 6 -23.17 4.14 -21.43
N PRO A 7 -23.97 3.53 -22.33
CA PRO A 7 -23.85 2.11 -22.65
C PRO A 7 -22.43 1.78 -23.17
N GLY A 8 -21.89 0.62 -22.77
CA GLY A 8 -20.57 0.17 -23.19
C GLY A 8 -19.38 0.90 -22.53
N VAL A 9 -19.64 1.90 -21.66
CA VAL A 9 -18.59 2.59 -20.91
C VAL A 9 -18.47 2.01 -19.50
N LEU A 10 -17.25 1.73 -19.11
CA LEU A 10 -16.93 1.30 -17.73
C LEU A 10 -16.60 2.50 -16.86
N TYR A 11 -17.00 2.44 -15.61
CA TYR A 11 -16.80 3.50 -14.64
C TYR A 11 -15.99 3.01 -13.44
N SER A 12 -15.30 3.94 -12.79
CA SER A 12 -14.67 3.74 -11.50
C SER A 12 -15.22 4.69 -10.45
N VAL A 13 -15.35 4.19 -9.22
CA VAL A 13 -15.65 5.01 -8.04
C VAL A 13 -14.44 4.99 -7.13
N ARG A 14 -13.88 6.17 -6.86
CA ARG A 14 -12.72 6.36 -5.99
C ARG A 14 -13.06 7.32 -4.86
N ARG A 15 -12.48 7.07 -3.69
CA ARG A 15 -12.56 7.98 -2.56
C ARG A 15 -11.65 9.20 -2.77
N SER A 16 -12.11 10.35 -2.27
CA SER A 16 -11.34 11.59 -2.19
C SER A 16 -11.55 12.20 -0.80
N PRO A 17 -10.96 11.65 0.25
CA PRO A 17 -11.02 12.23 1.59
C PRO A 17 -10.22 13.53 1.63
N GLU A 18 -10.56 14.41 2.54
CA GLU A 18 -9.84 15.68 2.76
C GLU A 18 -8.37 15.42 3.08
N GLN A 19 -8.10 14.43 3.92
CA GLN A 19 -6.74 13.97 4.17
C GLN A 19 -6.59 12.48 3.87
N ARG A 20 -5.56 12.16 3.13
CA ARG A 20 -5.30 10.80 2.63
C ARG A 20 -5.02 9.78 3.74
N ASN A 21 -4.32 10.18 4.79
CA ASN A 21 -3.97 9.34 5.92
C ASN A 21 -5.18 8.85 6.72
N TRP A 22 -6.37 9.44 6.52
CA TRP A 22 -7.59 8.97 7.17
C TRP A 22 -8.02 7.57 6.70
N GLY A 23 -7.48 7.08 5.58
CA GLY A 23 -7.83 5.77 5.06
C GLY A 23 -9.18 5.77 4.35
N GLY A 24 -9.87 4.64 4.35
CA GLY A 24 -11.19 4.46 3.76
C GLY A 24 -11.23 3.38 2.67
N PRO A 25 -12.40 3.16 2.04
CA PRO A 25 -12.60 2.08 1.07
C PRO A 25 -11.69 2.21 -0.15
N ARG A 26 -11.24 1.08 -0.67
CA ARG A 26 -10.50 1.03 -1.93
C ARG A 26 -11.43 1.34 -3.10
N ALA A 27 -10.87 1.77 -4.24
CA ALA A 27 -11.62 1.99 -5.47
C ALA A 27 -12.39 0.74 -5.91
N ILE A 28 -13.55 0.96 -6.50
CA ILE A 28 -14.31 -0.07 -7.19
C ILE A 28 -14.27 0.28 -8.68
N LEU A 29 -13.80 -0.66 -9.48
CA LEU A 29 -13.51 -0.51 -10.90
C LEU A 29 -14.51 -1.32 -11.73
N ASN A 30 -14.54 -1.08 -13.03
CA ASN A 30 -15.33 -1.79 -14.04
C ASN A 30 -16.84 -1.75 -13.80
N ILE A 31 -17.36 -0.73 -13.13
CA ILE A 31 -18.80 -0.53 -12.94
C ILE A 31 -19.44 -0.26 -14.30
N GLY A 32 -20.53 -0.93 -14.60
CA GLY A 32 -21.15 -0.94 -15.93
C GLY A 32 -20.86 -2.23 -16.71
N MET A 33 -19.96 -3.09 -16.18
CA MET A 33 -19.71 -4.40 -16.75
C MET A 33 -20.92 -5.31 -16.54
N ASN A 34 -21.47 -5.78 -17.61
CA ASN A 34 -22.62 -6.67 -17.68
C ASN A 34 -22.53 -7.54 -18.94
N ASN A 35 -23.51 -8.35 -19.24
CA ASN A 35 -23.49 -9.23 -20.41
C ASN A 35 -23.40 -8.43 -21.73
N ASP A 36 -24.17 -7.35 -21.86
CA ASP A 36 -24.18 -6.51 -23.06
C ASP A 36 -22.82 -5.81 -23.26
N THR A 37 -22.28 -5.23 -22.19
CA THR A 37 -20.96 -4.57 -22.23
C THR A 37 -19.85 -5.59 -22.51
N ARG A 38 -19.91 -6.80 -21.92
CA ARG A 38 -19.00 -7.89 -22.25
C ARG A 38 -19.02 -8.21 -23.74
N ASP A 39 -20.19 -8.33 -24.33
CA ASP A 39 -20.33 -8.71 -25.73
C ASP A 39 -19.80 -7.61 -26.68
N ILE A 40 -20.00 -6.33 -26.33
CA ILE A 40 -19.41 -5.19 -27.05
C ILE A 40 -17.87 -5.27 -26.97
N LEU A 41 -17.32 -5.42 -25.77
CA LEU A 41 -15.88 -5.50 -25.58
C LEU A 41 -15.27 -6.75 -26.23
N ALA A 42 -15.98 -7.86 -26.25
CA ALA A 42 -15.53 -9.09 -26.90
C ALA A 42 -15.38 -8.92 -28.43
N GLN A 43 -16.24 -8.12 -29.06
CA GLN A 43 -16.14 -7.80 -30.49
C GLN A 43 -14.91 -6.92 -30.80
N GLU A 44 -14.57 -6.00 -29.90
CA GLU A 44 -13.48 -5.05 -30.09
C GLU A 44 -12.10 -5.62 -29.67
N HIS A 45 -12.07 -6.42 -28.61
CA HIS A 45 -10.82 -6.79 -27.92
C HIS A 45 -10.64 -8.28 -27.65
N GLY A 46 -11.61 -9.10 -28.08
CA GLY A 46 -11.58 -10.55 -27.87
C GLY A 46 -12.30 -10.99 -26.59
N LEU A 47 -12.83 -12.22 -26.67
CA LEU A 47 -13.70 -12.77 -25.63
C LEU A 47 -12.98 -13.00 -24.28
N ASP A 48 -11.75 -13.50 -24.32
CA ASP A 48 -10.99 -13.80 -23.11
C ASP A 48 -10.73 -12.54 -22.28
N MET A 49 -10.41 -11.44 -22.94
CA MET A 49 -10.19 -10.17 -22.27
C MET A 49 -11.48 -9.60 -21.68
N ALA A 50 -12.57 -9.62 -22.44
CA ALA A 50 -13.88 -9.19 -21.95
C ALA A 50 -14.33 -9.99 -20.73
N ASN A 51 -14.17 -11.32 -20.77
CA ASN A 51 -14.50 -12.21 -19.66
C ASN A 51 -13.57 -11.98 -18.44
N ASN A 52 -12.28 -11.76 -18.64
CA ASN A 52 -11.35 -11.42 -17.55
C ASN A 52 -11.81 -10.15 -16.81
N LEU A 53 -12.15 -9.09 -17.55
CA LEU A 53 -12.68 -7.87 -16.92
C LEU A 53 -13.99 -8.12 -16.17
N TYR A 54 -14.85 -8.96 -16.71
CA TYR A 54 -16.10 -9.32 -16.08
C TYR A 54 -15.85 -10.10 -14.78
N CYS A 55 -14.98 -11.11 -14.80
CA CYS A 55 -14.57 -11.84 -13.60
C CYS A 55 -14.04 -10.89 -12.51
N ARG A 56 -13.14 -9.97 -12.87
CA ARG A 56 -12.60 -8.97 -11.92
C ARG A 56 -13.69 -8.11 -11.31
N PHE A 57 -14.69 -7.72 -12.11
CA PHE A 57 -15.79 -6.92 -11.60
C PHE A 57 -16.71 -7.71 -10.68
N ILE A 58 -17.13 -8.91 -11.09
CA ILE A 58 -18.00 -9.78 -10.27
C ILE A 58 -17.33 -10.05 -8.91
N ARG A 59 -16.06 -10.45 -8.90
CA ARG A 59 -15.30 -10.68 -7.64
C ARG A 59 -15.26 -9.42 -6.77
N SER A 60 -14.86 -8.29 -7.34
CA SER A 60 -14.78 -7.02 -6.59
C SER A 60 -16.14 -6.58 -6.04
N TYR A 61 -17.20 -6.83 -6.80
CA TYR A 61 -18.56 -6.50 -6.42
C TYR A 61 -19.07 -7.45 -5.33
N ALA A 62 -18.87 -8.76 -5.49
CA ALA A 62 -19.22 -9.78 -4.52
C ALA A 62 -18.59 -9.48 -3.14
N LEU A 63 -17.28 -9.21 -3.10
CA LEU A 63 -16.56 -8.92 -1.86
C LEU A 63 -16.95 -7.57 -1.25
N LYS A 64 -16.97 -6.48 -2.04
CA LYS A 64 -17.05 -5.12 -1.50
C LYS A 64 -18.48 -4.61 -1.38
N VAL A 65 -19.38 -5.04 -2.26
CA VAL A 65 -20.76 -4.56 -2.32
C VAL A 65 -21.70 -5.55 -1.65
N ALA A 66 -21.63 -6.81 -2.07
CA ALA A 66 -22.47 -7.90 -1.56
C ALA A 66 -21.95 -8.48 -0.23
N ARG A 67 -20.64 -8.37 0.07
CA ARG A 67 -19.96 -8.85 1.29
C ARG A 67 -19.97 -10.37 1.41
N LEU A 68 -19.79 -11.05 0.30
CA LEU A 68 -19.57 -12.48 0.29
C LEU A 68 -18.19 -12.82 0.87
N ASP A 69 -18.00 -14.06 1.29
CA ASP A 69 -16.76 -14.51 1.88
C ASP A 69 -15.62 -14.49 0.85
N GLU A 70 -14.43 -14.06 1.29
CA GLU A 70 -13.25 -13.95 0.43
C GLU A 70 -12.64 -15.32 0.16
N ASP A 71 -12.62 -16.19 1.18
CA ASP A 71 -12.01 -17.52 1.09
C ASP A 71 -12.80 -18.41 0.11
N ASP A 72 -14.14 -18.39 0.16
CA ASP A 72 -15.01 -19.13 -0.76
C ASP A 72 -14.84 -18.67 -2.21
N LEU A 73 -14.71 -17.35 -2.42
CA LEU A 73 -14.45 -16.77 -3.75
C LEU A 73 -13.05 -17.08 -4.27
N GLU A 74 -12.04 -17.15 -3.40
CA GLU A 74 -10.68 -17.54 -3.79
C GLU A 74 -10.62 -19.03 -4.17
N GLU A 75 -11.25 -19.92 -3.39
CA GLU A 75 -11.32 -21.34 -3.68
C GLU A 75 -11.98 -21.60 -5.05
N LEU A 76 -13.09 -20.92 -5.34
CA LEU A 76 -13.78 -21.02 -6.62
C LEU A 76 -12.91 -20.54 -7.79
N VAL A 77 -12.17 -19.46 -7.61
CA VAL A 77 -11.26 -18.95 -8.64
C VAL A 77 -10.08 -19.89 -8.85
N GLU A 78 -9.48 -20.41 -7.78
CA GLU A 78 -8.36 -21.35 -7.86
C GLU A 78 -8.74 -22.66 -8.57
N ALA A 79 -9.97 -23.13 -8.39
CA ALA A 79 -10.48 -24.33 -9.05
C ALA A 79 -10.54 -24.22 -10.59
N GLU A 80 -10.73 -23.01 -11.12
CA GLU A 80 -10.77 -22.76 -12.57
C GLU A 80 -9.39 -22.44 -13.18
N PHE A 81 -8.33 -22.30 -12.34
CA PHE A 81 -6.96 -22.14 -12.83
C PHE A 81 -6.28 -23.49 -13.02
N THR A 82 -5.79 -23.73 -14.23
CA THR A 82 -5.03 -24.92 -14.59
C THR A 82 -3.60 -24.57 -14.99
N ASN A 83 -2.72 -25.58 -15.14
CA ASN A 83 -1.36 -25.39 -15.67
C ASN A 83 -1.32 -24.81 -17.09
N GLN A 84 -2.45 -24.74 -17.81
CA GLN A 84 -2.60 -24.18 -19.15
C GLN A 84 -3.21 -22.77 -19.15
N GLY A 85 -3.55 -22.21 -17.98
CA GLY A 85 -4.21 -20.92 -17.81
C GLY A 85 -5.63 -21.03 -17.25
N CYS A 86 -6.39 -19.95 -17.32
CA CYS A 86 -7.77 -19.85 -16.84
C CYS A 86 -8.75 -19.79 -18.03
N ASP A 87 -9.80 -20.61 -18.01
CA ASP A 87 -10.95 -20.43 -18.88
C ASP A 87 -11.88 -19.36 -18.28
N TYR A 88 -11.70 -18.12 -18.70
CA TYR A 88 -12.52 -17.02 -18.20
C TYR A 88 -14.00 -17.12 -18.52
N SER A 89 -14.39 -17.86 -19.57
CA SER A 89 -15.81 -18.07 -19.88
C SER A 89 -16.48 -18.96 -18.85
N ARG A 90 -15.79 -20.00 -18.42
CA ARG A 90 -16.27 -20.88 -17.34
C ARG A 90 -16.27 -20.15 -16.01
N LEU A 91 -15.19 -19.40 -15.71
CA LEU A 91 -15.08 -18.64 -14.47
C LEU A 91 -16.19 -17.59 -14.33
N VAL A 92 -16.56 -16.86 -15.41
CA VAL A 92 -17.70 -15.92 -15.36
C VAL A 92 -18.97 -16.64 -14.93
N ASN A 93 -19.27 -17.79 -15.55
CA ASN A 93 -20.48 -18.54 -15.23
C ASN A 93 -20.46 -19.03 -13.77
N ALA A 94 -19.36 -19.62 -13.32
CA ALA A 94 -19.19 -20.08 -11.95
C ALA A 94 -19.38 -18.95 -10.92
N LEU A 95 -18.79 -17.78 -11.18
CA LEU A 95 -18.95 -16.59 -10.32
C LEU A 95 -20.39 -16.06 -10.29
N LEU A 96 -21.11 -16.09 -11.41
CA LEU A 96 -22.50 -15.66 -11.47
C LEU A 96 -23.43 -16.65 -10.76
N GLU A 97 -23.18 -17.95 -10.91
CA GLU A 97 -23.89 -19.01 -10.20
C GLU A 97 -23.67 -18.91 -8.70
N PHE A 98 -22.43 -18.80 -8.26
CA PHE A 98 -22.07 -18.61 -6.86
C PHE A 98 -22.76 -17.36 -6.26
N TYR A 99 -22.74 -16.22 -6.97
CA TYR A 99 -23.42 -15.00 -6.52
C TYR A 99 -24.93 -15.23 -6.32
N GLN A 100 -25.56 -15.97 -7.23
CA GLN A 100 -26.98 -16.28 -7.17
C GLN A 100 -27.31 -17.27 -6.04
N GLU A 101 -26.48 -18.27 -5.81
CA GLU A 101 -26.66 -19.27 -4.74
C GLU A 101 -26.55 -18.62 -3.36
N GLU A 102 -25.56 -17.76 -3.15
CA GLU A 102 -25.34 -17.10 -1.86
C GLU A 102 -26.36 -16.02 -1.52
N LEU A 103 -26.89 -15.29 -2.50
CA LEU A 103 -27.79 -14.16 -2.27
C LEU A 103 -29.24 -14.40 -2.66
N GLY A 104 -29.53 -15.48 -3.38
CA GLY A 104 -30.87 -15.76 -3.91
C GLY A 104 -31.35 -14.81 -5.00
N GLU A 105 -30.45 -13.94 -5.53
CA GLU A 105 -30.76 -13.00 -6.61
C GLU A 105 -29.64 -13.00 -7.68
N HIS A 106 -30.03 -12.69 -8.92
CA HIS A 106 -29.08 -12.59 -10.02
C HIS A 106 -28.15 -11.37 -9.87
N PHE A 107 -26.91 -11.54 -10.35
CA PHE A 107 -25.96 -10.44 -10.45
C PHE A 107 -26.56 -9.25 -11.24
N PRO A 108 -26.50 -8.02 -10.72
CA PRO A 108 -27.17 -6.86 -11.32
C PRO A 108 -26.61 -6.52 -12.70
N GLN A 109 -27.45 -6.58 -13.73
CA GLN A 109 -27.09 -6.26 -15.12
C GLN A 109 -27.29 -4.78 -15.46
N SER A 110 -28.00 -4.01 -14.64
CA SER A 110 -28.20 -2.57 -14.84
C SER A 110 -27.01 -1.77 -14.29
N PRO A 111 -26.29 -0.97 -15.14
CA PRO A 111 -25.21 -0.12 -14.66
C PRO A 111 -25.63 0.89 -13.58
N ILE A 112 -26.86 1.36 -13.65
CA ILE A 112 -27.43 2.29 -12.66
C ILE A 112 -27.63 1.60 -11.31
N LYS A 113 -28.16 0.37 -11.31
CA LYS A 113 -28.31 -0.45 -10.08
C LYS A 113 -26.92 -0.73 -9.49
N GLN A 114 -25.96 -1.14 -10.31
CA GLN A 114 -24.57 -1.37 -9.89
C GLN A 114 -23.98 -0.10 -9.25
N MET A 115 -24.04 1.03 -9.92
CA MET A 115 -23.51 2.30 -9.42
C MET A 115 -24.15 2.70 -8.10
N SER A 116 -25.48 2.62 -7.99
CA SER A 116 -26.21 2.94 -6.75
C SER A 116 -25.76 2.06 -5.58
N GLN A 117 -25.65 0.76 -5.81
CA GLN A 117 -25.22 -0.20 -4.78
C GLN A 117 -23.74 0.00 -4.40
N VAL A 118 -22.88 0.34 -5.36
CA VAL A 118 -21.48 0.69 -5.11
C VAL A 118 -21.37 1.94 -4.24
N LEU A 119 -22.08 3.01 -4.57
CA LEU A 119 -22.06 4.24 -3.77
C LEU A 119 -22.54 4.00 -2.33
N GLN A 120 -23.61 3.22 -2.17
CA GLN A 120 -24.11 2.81 -0.84
C GLN A 120 -23.06 1.95 -0.08
N ALA A 121 -22.40 1.03 -0.76
CA ALA A 121 -21.37 0.19 -0.15
C ALA A 121 -20.17 1.03 0.30
N VAL A 122 -19.70 1.97 -0.53
CA VAL A 122 -18.59 2.87 -0.19
C VAL A 122 -18.95 3.74 1.01
N ALA A 123 -20.18 4.27 1.08
CA ALA A 123 -20.67 5.03 2.22
C ALA A 123 -20.72 4.17 3.50
N ARG A 124 -21.25 2.95 3.42
CA ARG A 124 -21.27 2.01 4.56
C ARG A 124 -19.85 1.66 5.04
N MET A 125 -18.91 1.42 4.14
CA MET A 125 -17.52 1.13 4.49
C MET A 125 -16.86 2.33 5.18
N TRP A 126 -17.18 3.56 4.76
CA TRP A 126 -16.68 4.78 5.40
C TRP A 126 -17.23 4.95 6.82
N GLU A 127 -18.52 4.70 7.02
CA GLU A 127 -19.20 4.84 8.31
C GLU A 127 -18.99 3.63 9.25
N GLY A 128 -18.35 2.58 8.79
CA GLY A 128 -18.08 1.40 9.59
C GLY A 128 -17.27 1.72 10.87
N THR A 129 -17.59 1.04 11.97
CA THR A 129 -17.00 1.31 13.31
C THR A 129 -15.46 1.29 13.27
N THR A 130 -14.86 0.26 12.68
CA THR A 130 -13.40 0.14 12.56
C THR A 130 -12.80 1.30 11.74
N ALA A 131 -13.44 1.67 10.63
CA ALA A 131 -12.98 2.77 9.79
C ALA A 131 -13.05 4.12 10.54
N ARG A 132 -14.10 4.36 11.33
CA ARG A 132 -14.26 5.55 12.17
C ARG A 132 -13.19 5.62 13.27
N ILE A 133 -12.96 4.52 13.99
CA ILE A 133 -11.92 4.45 15.02
C ILE A 133 -10.55 4.76 14.42
N LEU A 134 -10.20 4.13 13.31
CA LEU A 134 -8.92 4.34 12.64
C LEU A 134 -8.75 5.78 12.14
N ARG A 135 -9.81 6.41 11.62
CA ARG A 135 -9.79 7.82 11.20
C ARG A 135 -9.57 8.75 12.39
N THR A 136 -10.33 8.55 13.47
CA THR A 136 -10.20 9.37 14.69
C THR A 136 -8.79 9.26 15.27
N ALA A 137 -8.21 8.06 15.31
CA ALA A 137 -6.84 7.83 15.75
C ALA A 137 -5.79 8.55 14.86
N ARG A 138 -6.15 8.87 13.63
CA ARG A 138 -5.32 9.63 12.66
C ARG A 138 -5.66 11.12 12.64
N GLY A 139 -6.41 11.61 13.61
CA GLY A 139 -6.73 13.03 13.77
C GLY A 139 -7.88 13.54 12.90
N ALA A 140 -8.69 12.65 12.32
CA ALA A 140 -9.88 13.08 11.59
C ALA A 140 -10.96 13.58 12.55
N PRO A 141 -11.68 14.67 12.23
CA PRO A 141 -12.86 15.08 12.98
C PRO A 141 -13.98 14.02 12.93
N ALA A 142 -14.83 14.00 13.95
CA ALA A 142 -15.88 12.98 14.08
C ALA A 142 -16.88 13.01 12.90
N ASP A 143 -17.10 14.19 12.31
CA ASP A 143 -17.96 14.47 11.18
C ASP A 143 -17.25 14.50 9.82
N ALA A 144 -16.03 13.95 9.76
CA ALA A 144 -15.23 13.90 8.53
C ALA A 144 -16.02 13.27 7.38
N GLY A 145 -16.30 14.04 6.36
CA GLY A 145 -17.00 13.62 5.15
C GLY A 145 -16.09 12.81 4.20
N LEU A 146 -16.72 12.13 3.25
CA LEU A 146 -16.05 11.44 2.16
C LEU A 146 -16.45 12.04 0.81
N GLY A 147 -15.51 12.68 0.12
CA GLY A 147 -15.68 12.99 -1.29
C GLY A 147 -15.53 11.70 -2.14
N LEU A 148 -16.32 11.60 -3.20
CA LEU A 148 -16.25 10.51 -4.16
C LEU A 148 -15.99 11.07 -5.56
N ILE A 149 -15.10 10.41 -6.30
CA ILE A 149 -14.83 10.68 -7.70
C ILE A 149 -15.41 9.52 -8.50
N VAL A 150 -16.37 9.82 -9.36
CA VAL A 150 -16.92 8.91 -10.38
C VAL A 150 -16.36 9.34 -11.73
N GLN A 151 -15.65 8.46 -12.40
CA GLN A 151 -15.04 8.78 -13.70
C GLN A 151 -15.11 7.61 -14.65
N ASP A 152 -15.06 7.90 -15.93
CA ASP A 152 -14.88 6.89 -16.97
C ASP A 152 -13.57 6.14 -16.73
N MET A 153 -13.59 4.83 -16.89
CA MET A 153 -12.36 4.05 -16.81
C MET A 153 -11.44 4.42 -17.96
N ALA A 154 -10.21 4.81 -17.60
CA ALA A 154 -9.12 4.88 -18.55
C ALA A 154 -8.69 3.46 -18.88
N TRP A 155 -9.36 2.85 -19.84
CA TRP A 155 -9.07 1.49 -20.27
C TRP A 155 -9.22 1.38 -21.79
N LYS A 156 -8.15 0.93 -22.45
CA LYS A 156 -8.14 0.47 -23.84
C LYS A 156 -7.21 -0.74 -23.90
N ALA A 157 -7.63 -1.78 -24.57
CA ALA A 157 -6.70 -2.80 -25.01
C ALA A 157 -5.97 -2.28 -26.25
N GLY A 158 -4.65 -2.32 -26.22
CA GLY A 158 -3.79 -1.98 -27.34
C GLY A 158 -2.75 -3.07 -27.57
N MET A 159 -2.05 -3.01 -28.70
CA MET A 159 -0.93 -3.94 -29.00
C MET A 159 0.39 -3.49 -28.38
N GLY A 160 0.43 -2.28 -27.81
CA GLY A 160 1.60 -1.71 -27.13
C GLY A 160 1.62 -1.97 -25.64
N GLU A 161 2.56 -1.32 -24.94
CA GLU A 161 2.67 -1.43 -23.47
C GLU A 161 1.40 -0.95 -22.78
N CYS A 162 0.84 -1.80 -21.93
CA CYS A 162 -0.33 -1.53 -21.11
C CYS A 162 -0.05 -1.89 -19.65
N GLY A 163 -0.60 -1.11 -18.73
CA GLY A 163 -0.43 -1.38 -17.31
C GLY A 163 -0.87 -0.24 -16.41
N VAL A 164 -0.61 -0.39 -15.13
CA VAL A 164 -0.97 0.60 -14.10
C VAL A 164 0.19 0.78 -13.12
N GLY A 165 0.29 1.98 -12.56
CA GLY A 165 1.37 2.23 -11.61
C GLY A 165 1.24 3.50 -10.80
N SER A 166 2.25 3.68 -9.97
CA SER A 166 2.50 4.93 -9.25
C SER A 166 3.93 5.38 -9.45
N ALA A 167 4.15 6.68 -9.62
CA ALA A 167 5.48 7.23 -9.87
C ALA A 167 5.69 8.55 -9.12
N GLN A 168 6.87 8.69 -8.50
CA GLN A 168 7.44 9.96 -8.06
C GLN A 168 8.94 9.98 -8.35
N PHE A 169 9.52 11.16 -8.57
CA PHE A 169 10.95 11.31 -8.86
C PHE A 169 11.75 11.91 -7.71
N THR A 170 11.26 11.70 -6.51
CA THR A 170 11.97 11.96 -5.25
C THR A 170 11.97 10.72 -4.38
N THR A 171 13.06 10.49 -3.65
CA THR A 171 13.16 9.35 -2.74
C THR A 171 12.35 9.61 -1.47
N PHE A 172 11.62 8.61 -1.01
CA PHE A 172 10.80 8.68 0.20
C PHE A 172 11.60 9.09 1.44
N THR A 173 12.79 8.53 1.61
CA THR A 173 13.59 8.70 2.84
C THR A 173 14.40 9.99 2.90
N SER A 174 14.90 10.49 1.76
CA SER A 174 15.81 11.63 1.73
C SER A 174 15.27 12.85 1.00
N GLY A 175 14.17 12.73 0.25
CA GLY A 175 13.63 13.83 -0.56
C GLY A 175 14.50 14.24 -1.77
N LYS A 176 15.61 13.54 -2.01
CA LYS A 176 16.50 13.83 -3.15
C LYS A 176 15.95 13.23 -4.43
N ALA A 177 16.46 13.72 -5.56
CA ALA A 177 16.12 13.16 -6.86
C ALA A 177 16.39 11.65 -6.91
N GLY A 178 15.41 10.89 -7.42
CA GLY A 178 15.45 9.44 -7.54
C GLY A 178 14.07 8.90 -7.84
N SER A 179 13.99 7.87 -8.70
CA SER A 179 12.71 7.25 -9.06
C SER A 179 12.20 6.36 -7.95
N HIS A 180 10.95 6.56 -7.55
CA HIS A 180 10.25 5.74 -6.56
C HIS A 180 8.84 5.46 -7.04
N GLY A 181 8.45 4.20 -6.96
CA GLY A 181 7.13 3.75 -7.40
C GLY A 181 7.19 2.34 -7.96
N ARG A 182 6.05 1.89 -8.44
CA ARG A 182 5.86 0.55 -9.00
C ARG A 182 4.98 0.61 -10.22
N TYR A 183 5.24 -0.27 -11.16
CA TYR A 183 4.45 -0.44 -12.36
C TYR A 183 4.13 -1.91 -12.56
N ILE A 184 2.88 -2.22 -12.80
CA ILE A 184 2.40 -3.56 -13.13
C ILE A 184 2.09 -3.55 -14.62
N SER A 185 2.94 -4.24 -15.40
CA SER A 185 2.75 -4.39 -16.84
C SER A 185 1.78 -5.54 -17.12
N GLU A 186 0.81 -5.29 -17.99
CA GLU A 186 -0.12 -6.32 -18.46
C GLU A 186 0.45 -7.11 -19.66
N THR A 187 1.45 -6.55 -20.36
CA THR A 187 2.09 -7.18 -21.52
C THR A 187 3.23 -8.11 -21.15
N HIS A 188 3.89 -7.89 -19.99
CA HIS A 188 5.06 -8.66 -19.55
C HIS A 188 4.77 -9.62 -18.39
N GLY A 189 3.51 -9.81 -18.01
CA GLY A 189 3.15 -10.61 -16.84
C GLY A 189 2.00 -11.57 -17.07
N HIS A 190 2.29 -12.82 -17.45
CA HIS A 190 1.34 -13.92 -17.29
C HIS A 190 0.89 -14.06 -15.83
N ASP A 191 1.72 -13.59 -14.88
CA ASP A 191 1.49 -13.60 -13.43
C ASP A 191 0.83 -12.32 -12.88
N ALA A 192 0.70 -11.25 -13.66
CA ALA A 192 0.01 -10.02 -13.26
C ALA A 192 -1.49 -10.25 -12.96
N ILE A 193 -2.07 -11.30 -13.55
CA ILE A 193 -3.47 -11.69 -13.35
C ILE A 193 -3.68 -12.33 -11.97
N ILE A 194 -2.67 -13.02 -11.45
CA ILE A 194 -2.69 -13.75 -10.16
C ILE A 194 -2.15 -12.88 -9.01
N GLY A 195 -1.67 -11.65 -9.30
CA GLY A 195 -1.10 -10.75 -8.28
C GLY A 195 0.30 -11.13 -7.80
N ARG A 196 0.98 -12.05 -8.47
CA ARG A 196 2.30 -12.59 -8.08
C ARG A 196 3.47 -12.25 -9.00
N GLY A 197 3.28 -11.54 -10.10
CA GLY A 197 4.38 -11.26 -11.02
C GLY A 197 4.11 -10.05 -11.92
N GLY A 198 5.13 -9.53 -12.57
CA GLY A 198 5.03 -8.39 -13.48
C GLY A 198 5.18 -7.03 -12.83
N GLU A 199 5.49 -6.96 -11.52
CA GLU A 199 5.78 -5.70 -10.86
C GLU A 199 7.19 -5.22 -11.24
N LEU A 200 7.26 -4.14 -12.00
CA LEU A 200 8.50 -3.50 -12.40
C LEU A 200 8.85 -2.34 -11.45
N TYR A 201 10.14 -2.16 -11.22
CA TYR A 201 10.63 -0.92 -10.64
C TYR A 201 10.38 0.25 -11.59
N LEU A 202 10.29 1.47 -11.09
CA LEU A 202 10.06 2.63 -11.96
C LEU A 202 11.32 2.97 -12.76
N GLY A 203 12.44 3.20 -12.09
CA GLY A 203 13.74 3.43 -12.70
C GLY A 203 14.66 2.24 -12.51
N ARG A 204 15.83 2.26 -13.14
CA ARG A 204 16.83 1.19 -13.07
C ARG A 204 17.16 0.80 -11.64
N ASP A 205 17.10 -0.47 -11.35
CA ASP A 205 17.30 -1.04 -10.02
C ASP A 205 18.00 -2.41 -10.16
N ASP A 206 19.07 -2.63 -9.40
CA ASP A 206 19.83 -3.88 -9.43
C ASP A 206 19.03 -5.11 -8.98
N ARG A 207 17.86 -4.89 -8.35
CA ARG A 207 16.98 -5.94 -7.82
C ARG A 207 16.03 -6.53 -8.86
N GLY A 208 15.83 -5.89 -10.00
CA GLY A 208 14.93 -6.40 -11.05
C GLY A 208 14.67 -5.42 -12.19
N LEU A 209 13.85 -5.87 -13.14
CA LEU A 209 13.49 -5.08 -14.32
C LEU A 209 12.75 -3.79 -13.94
N SER A 210 12.94 -2.75 -14.75
CA SER A 210 12.33 -1.45 -14.56
C SER A 210 11.52 -0.98 -15.78
N LEU A 211 10.56 -0.09 -15.54
CA LEU A 211 9.81 0.57 -16.60
C LEU A 211 10.74 1.39 -17.51
N GLU A 212 11.78 2.01 -16.95
CA GLU A 212 12.78 2.76 -17.72
C GLU A 212 13.50 1.89 -18.76
N GLU A 213 13.71 0.60 -18.47
CA GLU A 213 14.35 -0.34 -19.39
C GLU A 213 13.37 -0.94 -20.41
N VAL A 214 12.18 -1.31 -19.93
CA VAL A 214 11.16 -2.01 -20.74
C VAL A 214 10.41 -1.05 -21.66
N ALA A 215 10.06 0.14 -21.17
CA ALA A 215 9.29 1.14 -21.92
C ALA A 215 9.82 2.57 -21.65
N PRO A 216 11.01 2.92 -22.19
CA PRO A 216 11.66 4.22 -21.94
C PRO A 216 10.81 5.43 -22.35
N ASP A 217 9.99 5.31 -23.39
CA ASP A 217 9.10 6.38 -23.82
C ASP A 217 8.01 6.67 -22.79
N VAL A 218 7.46 5.64 -22.16
CA VAL A 218 6.49 5.77 -21.05
C VAL A 218 7.15 6.44 -19.85
N PHE A 219 8.39 6.03 -19.53
CA PHE A 219 9.15 6.64 -18.46
C PHE A 219 9.43 8.12 -18.66
N MET A 220 9.81 8.54 -19.89
CA MET A 220 9.99 9.95 -20.24
C MET A 220 8.68 10.75 -20.16
N GLN A 221 7.55 10.18 -20.61
CA GLN A 221 6.24 10.81 -20.44
C GLN A 221 5.92 11.07 -18.97
N LEU A 222 6.19 10.11 -18.08
CA LEU A 222 6.00 10.26 -16.64
C LEU A 222 6.87 11.37 -16.06
N GLN A 223 8.14 11.46 -16.43
CA GLN A 223 9.02 12.55 -16.00
C GLN A 223 8.46 13.92 -16.41
N GLY A 224 8.01 14.06 -17.65
CA GLY A 224 7.41 15.30 -18.15
C GLY A 224 6.11 15.67 -17.42
N LEU A 225 5.26 14.69 -17.12
CA LEU A 225 4.00 14.90 -16.39
C LEU A 225 4.26 15.32 -14.94
N ILE A 226 5.17 14.63 -14.24
CA ILE A 226 5.52 14.95 -12.84
C ILE A 226 6.19 16.31 -12.74
N SER A 227 7.07 16.67 -13.67
CA SER A 227 7.68 18.01 -13.70
C SER A 227 6.63 19.11 -13.86
N ARG A 228 5.62 18.91 -14.72
CA ARG A 228 4.49 19.86 -14.85
C ARG A 228 3.64 19.91 -13.58
N ALA A 229 3.34 18.77 -12.99
CA ALA A 229 2.59 18.68 -11.75
C ALA A 229 3.31 19.41 -10.59
N ARG A 230 4.63 19.23 -10.47
CA ARG A 230 5.49 19.91 -9.51
C ARG A 230 5.36 21.44 -9.58
N ASN A 231 5.39 21.99 -10.80
CA ASN A 231 5.26 23.43 -11.00
C ASN A 231 3.86 23.96 -10.63
N VAL A 232 2.81 23.21 -10.91
CA VAL A 232 1.42 23.60 -10.60
C VAL A 232 1.13 23.47 -9.09
N LEU A 233 1.53 22.36 -8.49
CA LEU A 233 1.33 22.09 -7.06
C LEU A 233 2.28 22.90 -6.17
N LYS A 234 3.39 23.41 -6.74
CA LYS A 234 4.52 23.97 -5.99
C LYS A 234 5.01 23.02 -4.90
N ASP A 235 4.99 21.71 -5.22
CA ASP A 235 5.41 20.63 -4.35
C ASP A 235 5.87 19.44 -5.19
N GLU A 236 6.65 18.52 -4.60
CA GLU A 236 6.95 17.26 -5.25
C GLU A 236 5.70 16.43 -5.41
N ALA A 237 5.55 15.83 -6.59
CA ALA A 237 4.33 15.15 -6.98
C ALA A 237 4.52 13.63 -7.11
N GLN A 238 3.49 12.90 -6.72
CA GLN A 238 3.29 11.50 -7.06
C GLN A 238 2.10 11.37 -8.00
N LEU A 239 2.28 10.63 -9.09
CA LEU A 239 1.22 10.26 -10.02
C LEU A 239 0.73 8.85 -9.72
N GLN A 240 -0.58 8.66 -9.83
CA GLN A 240 -1.17 7.36 -10.17
C GLN A 240 -1.52 7.41 -11.64
N PHE A 241 -1.14 6.39 -12.39
CA PHE A 241 -1.27 6.40 -13.83
C PHE A 241 -1.67 5.04 -14.39
N SER A 242 -2.25 5.04 -15.56
CA SER A 242 -2.42 3.88 -16.43
C SER A 242 -1.63 4.12 -17.71
N VAL A 243 -1.10 3.07 -18.27
CA VAL A 243 -0.49 3.07 -19.60
C VAL A 243 -1.42 2.32 -20.52
N GLN A 244 -1.70 2.90 -21.68
CA GLN A 244 -2.54 2.30 -22.71
C GLN A 244 -1.86 2.50 -24.04
N ASP A 245 -1.47 1.39 -24.65
CA ASP A 245 -0.78 1.41 -25.94
C ASP A 245 0.44 2.37 -25.95
N GLY A 246 1.24 2.33 -24.87
CA GLY A 246 2.41 3.19 -24.69
C GLY A 246 2.12 4.66 -24.34
N GLN A 247 0.84 5.03 -24.13
CA GLN A 247 0.45 6.38 -23.75
C GLN A 247 0.09 6.44 -22.25
N VAL A 248 0.64 7.42 -21.54
CA VAL A 248 0.37 7.63 -20.12
C VAL A 248 -0.93 8.40 -19.92
N LEU A 249 -1.84 7.82 -19.15
CA LEU A 249 -3.07 8.46 -18.68
C LEU A 249 -2.97 8.71 -17.18
N VAL A 250 -3.12 9.96 -16.78
CA VAL A 250 -3.06 10.35 -15.36
C VAL A 250 -4.38 10.02 -14.70
N LEU A 251 -4.32 9.18 -13.66
CA LEU A 251 -5.49 8.82 -12.86
C LEU A 251 -5.62 9.72 -11.63
N ASP A 252 -4.49 10.09 -11.01
CA ASP A 252 -4.46 10.93 -9.81
C ASP A 252 -3.11 11.65 -9.68
N ILE A 253 -3.13 12.86 -9.13
CA ILE A 253 -1.95 13.65 -8.81
C ILE A 253 -2.04 14.09 -7.36
N ARG A 254 -0.97 13.89 -6.61
CA ARG A 254 -0.91 14.23 -5.18
C ARG A 254 0.51 14.63 -4.77
N PRO A 255 0.70 15.25 -3.60
CA PRO A 255 2.03 15.42 -3.03
C PRO A 255 2.74 14.09 -2.90
N ALA A 256 4.05 14.07 -3.18
CA ALA A 256 4.88 12.88 -3.10
C ALA A 256 4.89 12.31 -1.68
N ASP A 257 4.87 10.97 -1.58
CA ASP A 257 5.05 10.28 -0.31
C ASP A 257 6.46 10.54 0.20
N ARG A 258 6.59 10.92 1.49
CA ARG A 258 7.84 11.38 2.06
C ARG A 258 7.93 11.13 3.57
N SER A 259 9.13 10.86 4.09
CA SER A 259 9.45 10.87 5.51
C SER A 259 9.58 12.31 6.02
N GLY A 260 9.61 12.52 7.35
CA GLY A 260 9.82 13.84 7.92
C GLY A 260 11.13 14.51 7.47
N LYS A 261 12.20 13.74 7.33
CA LYS A 261 13.47 14.23 6.79
C LYS A 261 13.33 14.67 5.33
N ALA A 262 12.65 13.86 4.51
CA ALA A 262 12.41 14.20 3.11
C ALA A 262 11.51 15.43 2.96
N GLU A 263 10.53 15.62 3.86
CA GLU A 263 9.67 16.80 3.86
C GLU A 263 10.48 18.10 4.02
N VAL A 264 11.42 18.12 4.97
CA VAL A 264 12.29 19.29 5.18
C VAL A 264 13.22 19.52 3.98
N GLU A 265 13.85 18.47 3.45
CA GLU A 265 14.73 18.58 2.28
C GLU A 265 13.98 19.09 1.05
N ILE A 266 12.79 18.55 0.78
CA ILE A 266 11.91 18.99 -0.31
C ILE A 266 11.52 20.46 -0.11
N ALA A 267 11.14 20.88 1.10
CA ALA A 267 10.78 22.25 1.39
C ALA A 267 11.94 23.23 1.12
N VAL A 268 13.16 22.84 1.48
CA VAL A 268 14.38 23.61 1.18
C VAL A 268 14.64 23.67 -0.32
N GLN A 269 14.55 22.54 -1.02
CA GLN A 269 14.80 22.46 -2.45
C GLN A 269 13.78 23.28 -3.26
N LEU A 270 12.50 23.29 -2.86
CA LEU A 270 11.46 24.09 -3.50
C LEU A 270 11.74 25.62 -3.37
N VAL A 271 12.37 26.04 -2.29
CA VAL A 271 12.84 27.45 -2.14
C VAL A 271 14.03 27.73 -3.06
N VAL A 272 15.00 26.83 -3.12
CA VAL A 272 16.17 26.97 -4.01
C VAL A 272 15.75 27.07 -5.46
N ASP A 273 14.77 26.26 -5.87
CA ASP A 273 14.22 26.23 -7.24
C ASP A 273 13.23 27.39 -7.53
N GLY A 274 12.97 28.25 -6.53
CA GLY A 274 12.09 29.41 -6.68
C GLY A 274 10.58 29.08 -6.81
N LEU A 275 10.17 27.84 -6.50
CA LEU A 275 8.77 27.43 -6.54
C LEU A 275 7.98 27.84 -5.30
N ARG A 276 8.66 27.99 -4.16
CA ARG A 276 8.10 28.50 -2.90
C ARG A 276 9.00 29.59 -2.31
N ASN A 277 8.41 30.51 -1.56
CA ASN A 277 9.19 31.40 -0.71
C ASN A 277 9.49 30.72 0.66
N LYS A 278 10.42 31.30 1.43
CA LYS A 278 10.83 30.74 2.74
C LYS A 278 9.66 30.56 3.72
N LYS A 279 8.71 31.49 3.72
CA LYS A 279 7.54 31.44 4.63
C LYS A 279 6.61 30.29 4.23
N GLU A 280 6.32 30.14 2.93
CA GLU A 280 5.51 29.05 2.41
C GLU A 280 6.14 27.68 2.68
N ALA A 281 7.47 27.56 2.49
CA ALA A 281 8.21 26.34 2.78
C ALA A 281 8.17 25.98 4.27
N LEU A 282 8.36 26.96 5.16
CA LEU A 282 8.28 26.75 6.60
C LEU A 282 6.90 26.30 7.05
N MET A 283 5.84 26.89 6.48
CA MET A 283 4.44 26.51 6.80
C MET A 283 4.03 25.15 6.25
N ALA A 284 4.76 24.63 5.26
CA ALA A 284 4.49 23.31 4.67
C ALA A 284 5.08 22.15 5.48
N VAL A 285 6.10 22.42 6.30
CA VAL A 285 6.71 21.38 7.15
C VAL A 285 5.88 21.18 8.40
N THR A 286 5.48 19.92 8.64
CA THR A 286 4.67 19.59 9.81
C THR A 286 5.53 19.53 11.09
N PRO A 287 4.98 19.89 12.27
CA PRO A 287 5.71 19.74 13.54
C PRO A 287 6.12 18.26 13.80
N GLY A 288 5.29 17.31 13.36
CA GLY A 288 5.58 15.88 13.48
C GLY A 288 6.86 15.48 12.74
N SER A 289 7.07 16.02 11.54
CA SER A 289 8.28 15.78 10.74
C SER A 289 9.55 16.30 11.41
N LEU A 290 9.46 17.45 12.09
CA LEU A 290 10.57 17.95 12.89
C LEU A 290 10.87 17.07 14.08
N THR A 291 9.83 16.58 14.77
CA THR A 291 9.98 15.64 15.90
C THR A 291 10.64 14.33 15.44
N GLU A 292 10.24 13.80 14.27
CA GLU A 292 10.86 12.61 13.67
C GLU A 292 12.36 12.81 13.46
N MET A 293 12.79 13.99 13.00
CA MET A 293 14.21 14.30 12.78
C MET A 293 15.04 14.40 14.08
N LEU A 294 14.41 14.65 15.22
CA LEU A 294 15.08 14.71 16.53
C LEU A 294 15.36 13.31 17.12
N HIS A 295 14.76 12.27 16.59
CA HIS A 295 15.10 10.90 16.98
C HIS A 295 16.52 10.53 16.52
N ARG A 296 17.15 9.60 17.23
CA ARG A 296 18.44 9.05 16.84
C ARG A 296 18.30 8.28 15.53
N HIS A 297 19.26 8.43 14.65
CA HIS A 297 19.34 7.70 13.37
C HIS A 297 20.66 6.96 13.26
N ILE A 298 20.69 5.90 12.46
CA ILE A 298 21.94 5.23 12.09
C ILE A 298 22.77 6.19 11.22
N ASP A 299 24.07 6.28 11.50
CA ASP A 299 24.97 7.08 10.64
C ASP A 299 24.91 6.53 9.20
N PRO A 300 24.56 7.37 8.20
CA PRO A 300 24.49 6.93 6.81
C PRO A 300 25.83 6.40 6.25
N LYS A 301 26.96 6.74 6.89
CA LYS A 301 28.29 6.25 6.53
C LYS A 301 28.70 4.97 7.25
N ALA A 302 27.94 4.54 8.25
CA ALA A 302 28.22 3.31 8.97
C ALA A 302 28.05 2.09 8.07
N ARG A 303 28.99 1.16 8.15
CA ARG A 303 28.84 -0.16 7.50
C ARG A 303 28.09 -1.07 8.44
N TYR A 304 26.91 -1.53 8.03
CA TYR A 304 26.12 -2.47 8.78
C TYR A 304 25.55 -3.56 7.87
N LYS A 305 25.18 -4.68 8.46
CA LYS A 305 24.52 -5.76 7.77
C LYS A 305 23.08 -5.84 8.29
N VAL A 306 22.12 -5.72 7.40
CA VAL A 306 20.70 -5.94 7.75
C VAL A 306 20.53 -7.40 8.14
N ILE A 307 19.93 -7.63 9.31
CA ILE A 307 19.65 -8.96 9.85
C ILE A 307 18.24 -9.39 9.39
N THR A 308 17.27 -8.56 9.63
CA THR A 308 15.86 -8.75 9.27
C THR A 308 15.19 -7.40 8.99
N THR A 309 14.02 -7.42 8.39
CA THR A 309 13.19 -6.25 8.15
C THR A 309 11.77 -6.49 8.68
N GLY A 310 11.09 -5.41 9.02
CA GLY A 310 9.71 -5.45 9.49
C GLY A 310 9.03 -4.10 9.25
N ILE A 311 7.90 -3.90 9.88
CA ILE A 311 7.13 -2.66 9.79
C ILE A 311 7.66 -1.69 10.85
N ALA A 312 8.17 -0.52 10.45
CA ALA A 312 8.53 0.56 11.35
C ALA A 312 7.29 1.07 12.08
N ALA A 313 7.18 0.76 13.36
CA ALA A 313 5.99 1.06 14.16
C ALA A 313 6.17 2.29 15.06
N SER A 314 7.39 2.59 15.47
CA SER A 314 7.78 3.79 16.21
C SER A 314 9.19 4.21 15.80
N PRO A 315 9.42 5.50 15.50
CA PRO A 315 10.67 5.97 14.91
C PRO A 315 11.85 5.97 15.89
N GLY A 316 13.05 5.99 15.33
CA GLY A 316 14.32 6.12 16.03
C GLY A 316 15.22 4.91 15.90
N ALA A 317 16.51 5.10 16.19
CA ALA A 317 17.51 4.05 16.17
C ALA A 317 18.17 3.91 17.55
N ASN A 318 18.21 2.68 18.06
CA ASN A 318 18.92 2.35 19.28
C ASN A 318 19.61 0.97 19.15
N TRP A 319 20.55 0.72 20.02
CA TRP A 319 21.29 -0.54 20.08
C TRP A 319 21.25 -1.12 21.50
N GLY A 320 21.42 -2.41 21.58
CA GLY A 320 21.49 -3.10 22.87
C GLY A 320 21.65 -4.61 22.72
N LYS A 321 21.80 -5.28 23.84
CA LYS A 321 21.80 -6.73 23.94
C LYS A 321 20.41 -7.28 23.72
N ILE A 322 20.28 -8.37 22.96
CA ILE A 322 19.02 -9.08 22.78
C ILE A 322 18.56 -9.64 24.13
N VAL A 323 17.30 -9.40 24.47
CA VAL A 323 16.63 -10.05 25.60
C VAL A 323 15.24 -10.52 25.15
N PHE A 324 14.78 -11.65 25.70
CA PHE A 324 13.54 -12.29 25.26
C PHE A 324 12.39 -12.19 26.27
N THR A 325 12.63 -11.67 27.46
CA THR A 325 11.60 -11.50 28.49
C THR A 325 11.62 -10.10 29.09
N ALA A 326 10.47 -9.70 29.64
CA ALA A 326 10.34 -8.42 30.34
C ALA A 326 11.25 -8.33 31.55
N GLU A 327 11.39 -9.44 32.26
CA GLU A 327 12.27 -9.53 33.45
C GLU A 327 13.75 -9.37 33.07
N ALA A 328 14.18 -10.01 31.96
CA ALA A 328 15.56 -9.85 31.47
C ALA A 328 15.84 -8.40 31.05
N ALA A 329 14.86 -7.69 30.48
CA ALA A 329 15.02 -6.28 30.17
C ALA A 329 15.15 -5.41 31.42
N GLN A 330 14.38 -5.69 32.45
CA GLN A 330 14.48 -4.99 33.76
C GLN A 330 15.82 -5.25 34.43
N VAL A 331 16.32 -6.50 34.40
CA VAL A 331 17.64 -6.85 34.95
C VAL A 331 18.75 -6.12 34.17
N ALA A 332 18.71 -6.10 32.85
CA ALA A 332 19.68 -5.38 32.02
C ALA A 332 19.68 -3.87 32.37
N ALA A 333 18.50 -3.27 32.49
CA ALA A 333 18.38 -1.85 32.87
C ALA A 333 18.92 -1.57 34.29
N ALA A 334 18.70 -2.47 35.25
CA ALA A 334 19.25 -2.36 36.59
C ALA A 334 20.79 -2.46 36.60
N GLN A 335 21.38 -3.07 35.59
CA GLN A 335 22.84 -3.17 35.40
C GLN A 335 23.39 -2.05 34.50
N GLU A 336 22.55 -1.06 34.14
CA GLU A 336 22.87 0.02 33.20
C GLU A 336 23.27 -0.48 31.79
N GLU A 337 22.80 -1.68 31.43
CA GLU A 337 23.05 -2.25 30.09
C GLU A 337 21.91 -1.95 29.14
N ASN A 338 22.25 -1.50 27.94
CA ASN A 338 21.28 -1.31 26.87
C ASN A 338 20.77 -2.65 26.37
N CYS A 339 19.44 -2.81 26.24
CA CYS A 339 18.85 -4.02 25.70
C CYS A 339 17.75 -3.74 24.65
N ILE A 340 17.58 -4.68 23.74
CA ILE A 340 16.49 -4.74 22.77
C ILE A 340 15.60 -5.91 23.14
N LEU A 341 14.34 -5.62 23.42
CA LEU A 341 13.34 -6.65 23.76
C LEU A 341 12.80 -7.29 22.49
N VAL A 342 12.99 -8.60 22.34
CA VAL A 342 12.55 -9.39 21.18
C VAL A 342 11.45 -10.35 21.61
N ARG A 343 10.25 -10.22 21.01
CA ARG A 343 9.07 -11.02 21.33
C ARG A 343 8.38 -11.53 20.09
N THR A 344 7.60 -12.59 20.20
CA THR A 344 6.66 -12.97 19.12
C THR A 344 5.55 -11.93 19.03
N GLU A 345 4.91 -11.63 20.14
CA GLU A 345 3.95 -10.55 20.34
C GLU A 345 4.14 -10.01 21.77
N THR A 346 3.81 -8.75 22.02
CA THR A 346 3.83 -8.18 23.36
C THR A 346 2.46 -8.30 24.02
N SER A 347 2.47 -8.59 25.31
CA SER A 347 1.32 -8.59 26.21
C SER A 347 1.32 -7.36 27.13
N PRO A 348 0.23 -7.06 27.85
CA PRO A 348 0.21 -5.99 28.87
C PRO A 348 1.28 -6.16 29.95
N GLU A 349 1.69 -7.39 30.25
CA GLU A 349 2.72 -7.71 31.24
C GLU A 349 4.12 -7.29 30.77
N ASP A 350 4.33 -7.22 29.45
CA ASP A 350 5.61 -6.81 28.87
C ASP A 350 5.88 -5.28 28.98
N ILE A 351 4.90 -4.46 29.37
CA ILE A 351 5.02 -2.99 29.42
C ILE A 351 6.22 -2.55 30.24
N ARG A 352 6.46 -3.18 31.42
CA ARG A 352 7.60 -2.85 32.27
C ARG A 352 8.93 -3.17 31.61
N GLY A 353 9.00 -4.29 30.86
CA GLY A 353 10.16 -4.67 30.07
C GLY A 353 10.39 -3.70 28.91
N MET A 354 9.31 -3.28 28.23
CA MET A 354 9.39 -2.27 27.19
C MET A 354 9.91 -0.93 27.71
N GLN A 355 9.48 -0.48 28.88
CA GLN A 355 9.97 0.76 29.50
C GLN A 355 11.46 0.69 29.85
N SER A 356 11.97 -0.49 30.13
CA SER A 356 13.38 -0.74 30.49
C SER A 356 14.27 -0.96 29.28
N ALA A 357 13.69 -1.29 28.12
CA ALA A 357 14.43 -1.56 26.89
C ALA A 357 14.75 -0.27 26.11
N GLN A 358 15.76 -0.34 25.25
CA GLN A 358 16.13 0.73 24.28
C GLN A 358 15.37 0.61 22.94
N GLY A 359 14.69 -0.51 22.72
CA GLY A 359 13.89 -0.76 21.53
C GLY A 359 13.16 -2.10 21.62
N VAL A 360 12.17 -2.28 20.76
CA VAL A 360 11.33 -3.49 20.71
C VAL A 360 11.25 -4.03 19.29
N LEU A 361 11.44 -5.35 19.17
CA LEU A 361 11.22 -6.11 17.94
C LEU A 361 10.15 -7.16 18.18
N THR A 362 9.12 -7.22 17.32
CA THR A 362 8.17 -8.34 17.34
C THR A 362 8.11 -9.04 16.01
N THR A 363 7.96 -10.38 16.03
CA THR A 363 7.85 -11.18 14.81
C THR A 363 6.44 -11.16 14.23
N ARG A 364 5.43 -10.85 15.05
CA ARG A 364 4.03 -10.69 14.64
C ARG A 364 3.50 -9.32 15.01
N GLY A 365 2.38 -8.97 14.41
CA GLY A 365 1.69 -7.70 14.63
C GLY A 365 1.94 -6.67 13.55
N GLY A 366 1.08 -5.66 13.53
CA GLY A 366 1.13 -4.53 12.60
C GLY A 366 1.27 -3.20 13.34
N ILE A 367 1.14 -2.09 12.62
CA ILE A 367 1.25 -0.72 13.16
C ILE A 367 0.20 -0.37 14.24
N THR A 368 -0.84 -1.17 14.37
CA THR A 368 -1.90 -1.05 15.39
C THR A 368 -1.78 -2.09 16.51
N SER A 369 -0.72 -2.93 16.50
CA SER A 369 -0.48 -3.93 17.54
C SER A 369 -0.19 -3.26 18.89
N HIS A 370 -0.34 -4.03 19.96
CA HIS A 370 -0.06 -3.57 21.32
C HIS A 370 1.37 -3.02 21.45
N ALA A 371 2.37 -3.75 20.90
CA ALA A 371 3.77 -3.30 20.85
C ALA A 371 3.91 -1.92 20.20
N ALA A 372 3.30 -1.73 19.03
CA ALA A 372 3.37 -0.50 18.28
C ALA A 372 2.76 0.71 19.01
N VAL A 373 1.59 0.51 19.62
CA VAL A 373 0.88 1.58 20.36
C VAL A 373 1.66 2.00 21.60
N ILE A 374 2.11 1.03 22.40
CA ILE A 374 2.87 1.31 23.62
C ILE A 374 4.23 1.94 23.30
N ALA A 375 4.96 1.41 22.31
CA ALA A 375 6.27 1.95 21.91
C ALA A 375 6.17 3.43 21.46
N ARG A 376 5.14 3.79 20.69
CA ARG A 376 4.90 5.20 20.32
C ARG A 376 4.60 6.07 21.54
N GLY A 377 3.82 5.57 22.47
CA GLY A 377 3.52 6.28 23.72
C GLY A 377 4.77 6.51 24.59
N LEU A 378 5.72 5.58 24.56
CA LEU A 378 7.00 5.66 25.28
C LEU A 378 8.11 6.40 24.51
N GLY A 379 7.92 6.72 23.22
CA GLY A 379 8.97 7.25 22.34
C GLY A 379 10.08 6.25 22.08
N LEU A 380 9.76 4.94 22.11
CA LEU A 380 10.71 3.85 22.00
C LEU A 380 10.76 3.32 20.57
N PRO A 381 11.95 3.19 19.92
CA PRO A 381 12.05 2.58 18.60
C PRO A 381 11.42 1.19 18.55
N CYS A 382 10.58 0.92 17.57
CA CYS A 382 9.85 -0.33 17.47
C CYS A 382 9.70 -0.82 16.03
N ILE A 383 10.05 -2.09 15.82
CA ILE A 383 9.77 -2.82 14.59
C ILE A 383 8.81 -3.96 14.92
N VAL A 384 7.75 -4.10 14.13
CA VAL A 384 6.76 -5.18 14.28
C VAL A 384 6.65 -6.00 13.00
N GLY A 385 6.18 -7.24 13.12
CA GLY A 385 5.94 -8.09 11.96
C GLY A 385 7.21 -8.55 11.23
N ALA A 386 8.33 -8.75 11.94
CA ALA A 386 9.55 -9.35 11.39
C ALA A 386 9.34 -10.87 11.25
N SER A 387 8.52 -11.28 10.29
CA SER A 387 8.00 -12.64 10.14
C SER A 387 9.05 -13.70 9.74
N ASP A 388 10.21 -13.26 9.27
CA ASP A 388 11.38 -14.11 8.96
C ASP A 388 12.21 -14.50 10.20
N VAL A 389 11.86 -13.97 11.37
CA VAL A 389 12.55 -14.29 12.64
C VAL A 389 11.78 -15.36 13.40
N ASP A 390 12.40 -16.52 13.62
CA ASP A 390 11.86 -17.60 14.44
C ASP A 390 12.48 -17.59 15.85
N ILE A 391 11.64 -17.41 16.89
CA ILE A 391 12.07 -17.25 18.28
C ILE A 391 11.95 -18.57 19.04
N ASP A 392 13.08 -19.09 19.54
CA ASP A 392 13.16 -20.21 20.50
C ASP A 392 13.40 -19.66 21.94
N LEU A 393 12.33 -19.41 22.66
CA LEU A 393 12.41 -18.90 24.04
C LEU A 393 13.11 -19.86 25.00
N ARG A 394 13.05 -21.20 24.76
CA ARG A 394 13.69 -22.21 25.63
C ARG A 394 15.20 -22.14 25.53
N ARG A 395 15.69 -21.89 24.30
CA ARG A 395 17.12 -21.76 24.02
C ARG A 395 17.60 -20.32 24.05
N LYS A 396 16.72 -19.39 24.33
CA LYS A 396 17.00 -17.95 24.38
C LYS A 396 17.73 -17.46 23.14
N ARG A 397 17.17 -17.73 21.97
CA ARG A 397 17.72 -17.33 20.67
C ARG A 397 16.65 -17.14 19.64
N PHE A 398 16.98 -16.45 18.58
CA PHE A 398 16.18 -16.49 17.35
C PHE A 398 17.04 -16.96 16.17
N GLU A 399 16.36 -17.50 15.16
CA GLU A 399 16.97 -18.03 13.94
C GLU A 399 16.36 -17.37 12.73
N LEU A 400 17.19 -17.12 11.70
CA LEU A 400 16.78 -16.58 10.42
C LEU A 400 16.67 -17.70 9.38
N PRO A 401 15.93 -17.48 8.25
CA PRO A 401 15.80 -18.49 7.19
C PRO A 401 17.13 -18.94 6.58
N ASP A 402 18.16 -18.10 6.67
CA ASP A 402 19.53 -18.42 6.19
C ASP A 402 20.35 -19.23 7.20
N GLY A 403 19.75 -19.65 8.31
CA GLY A 403 20.40 -20.47 9.36
C GLY A 403 21.25 -19.68 10.36
N ARG A 404 21.34 -18.35 10.25
CA ARG A 404 22.02 -17.52 11.26
C ARG A 404 21.22 -17.50 12.55
N LYS A 405 21.93 -17.58 13.69
CA LYS A 405 21.37 -17.62 15.03
C LYS A 405 21.89 -16.46 15.85
N PHE A 406 21.00 -15.84 16.59
CA PHE A 406 21.31 -14.75 17.52
C PHE A 406 20.80 -15.13 18.90
N CYS A 407 21.70 -15.08 19.88
CA CYS A 407 21.43 -15.50 21.25
C CYS A 407 21.14 -14.30 22.16
N GLU A 408 20.56 -14.58 23.33
CA GLU A 408 20.45 -13.58 24.39
C GLU A 408 21.83 -13.02 24.74
N GLY A 409 21.95 -11.70 24.78
CA GLY A 409 23.23 -11.01 25.01
C GLY A 409 23.96 -10.54 23.73
N ASP A 410 23.61 -11.06 22.55
CA ASP A 410 24.17 -10.55 21.29
C ASP A 410 23.73 -9.09 21.08
N VAL A 411 24.65 -8.26 20.58
CA VAL A 411 24.38 -6.83 20.38
C VAL A 411 23.84 -6.60 18.97
N VAL A 412 22.70 -5.93 18.93
CA VAL A 412 22.02 -5.53 17.69
C VAL A 412 21.62 -4.06 17.70
N THR A 413 21.45 -3.49 16.51
CA THR A 413 20.90 -2.14 16.34
C THR A 413 19.51 -2.28 15.72
N LEU A 414 18.54 -1.59 16.29
CA LEU A 414 17.17 -1.50 15.79
C LEU A 414 16.95 -0.10 15.24
N ASN A 415 16.33 -0.01 14.05
CA ASN A 415 15.98 1.24 13.39
C ASN A 415 14.49 1.17 13.03
N GLY A 416 13.66 1.83 13.84
CA GLY A 416 12.22 1.84 13.73
C GLY A 416 11.66 2.89 12.79
#